data_e09a2d2140b12d68e55ec870cf6582cd
#
_entry.id   e09a2d2140b12d68e55ec870cf6582cd
#
_cell.length_a   1.000
_cell.length_b   1.000
_cell.length_c   1.000
_cell.angle_alpha   90.00
_cell.angle_beta   90.00
_cell.angle_gamma   90.00
#
_symmetry.space_group_name_H-M   'P 1'
#
loop_
_entity.id
_entity.type
_entity.pdbx_description
1 polymer ?
#
loop_
_entity_poly.entity_id
_entity_poly.type
_entity_poly.pdbx_seq_one_letter_code
_entity_poly.pdbx_strand_id
1 'polypeptide(L)'
;APETPGSIHEGGELGYSLAHAFGAVLDNPDLIAACVVGDGEAETGPLATAWQGNKFLNPIGDGAVLPILHLNGFKIHNPTILSRIPHSELESFFRGCGWEPRFVEGSDPEQMHQTMAAALDWAIREIQRIQAHARTTGDDSRPAWPMIVLRTPKGWTGPKEVDGNPVEDCFRAHQVPISMGPDTEKHLPILEQWLRSYHPEELFDEEGRPVDLLRSFAPKGDRRMGANPHANGGLLLRDLRTPDFRDYGVEVPAPGEVEAQDMLVLGGYVRDVMKLNL
;
A
#
# COMPACT_ATOMS: atom_id res chain seq x y z
N ALA A 1 -10.73 6.52 2.46
CA ALA A 1 -12.13 6.64 2.91
C ALA A 1 -12.98 5.50 2.35
N PRO A 2 -13.93 4.95 3.13
CA PRO A 2 -14.77 3.82 2.67
C PRO A 2 -15.54 4.13 1.38
N GLU A 3 -15.87 5.38 1.13
CA GLU A 3 -16.59 5.83 -0.06
C GLU A 3 -15.70 5.91 -1.29
N THR A 4 -14.37 5.92 -1.12
CA THR A 4 -13.43 6.00 -2.25
C THR A 4 -13.28 4.64 -2.90
N PRO A 5 -13.74 4.46 -4.14
CA PRO A 5 -13.63 3.17 -4.82
C PRO A 5 -12.17 2.75 -4.99
N GLY A 6 -11.87 1.53 -4.60
CA GLY A 6 -10.55 0.95 -4.81
C GLY A 6 -9.50 1.29 -3.77
N SER A 7 -9.83 2.07 -2.73
CA SER A 7 -8.89 2.40 -1.66
C SER A 7 -9.13 1.55 -0.41
N ILE A 8 -8.08 0.96 0.14
CA ILE A 8 -8.08 0.29 1.45
C ILE A 8 -7.51 1.23 2.51
N HIS A 9 -6.39 1.87 2.21
CA HIS A 9 -5.64 2.73 3.11
C HIS A 9 -5.05 3.90 2.32
N GLU A 10 -5.25 5.10 2.80
CA GLU A 10 -4.88 6.33 2.08
C GLU A 10 -3.59 6.98 2.60
N GLY A 11 -2.91 6.36 3.54
CA GLY A 11 -1.58 6.75 3.99
C GLY A 11 -1.53 7.97 4.92
N GLY A 12 -2.62 8.37 5.53
CA GLY A 12 -2.66 9.47 6.51
C GLY A 12 -1.79 9.20 7.74
N GLU A 13 -1.79 7.95 8.20
CA GLU A 13 -0.86 7.45 9.23
C GLU A 13 0.21 6.58 8.58
N LEU A 14 1.47 7.01 8.68
CA LEU A 14 2.58 6.30 8.05
C LEU A 14 2.96 5.02 8.80
N GLY A 15 3.28 3.98 8.03
CA GLY A 15 3.84 2.73 8.53
C GLY A 15 2.90 1.52 8.46
N TYR A 16 1.63 1.70 8.12
CA TYR A 16 0.63 0.63 8.19
C TYR A 16 0.11 0.14 6.84
N SER A 17 0.44 0.84 5.74
CA SER A 17 -0.10 0.54 4.40
C SER A 17 0.14 -0.92 3.99
N LEU A 18 1.36 -1.40 4.16
CA LEU A 18 1.72 -2.77 3.77
C LEU A 18 1.03 -3.82 4.66
N ALA A 19 0.92 -3.57 5.96
CA ALA A 19 0.20 -4.46 6.88
C ALA A 19 -1.30 -4.52 6.56
N HIS A 20 -1.93 -3.40 6.20
CA HIS A 20 -3.32 -3.35 5.74
C HIS A 20 -3.50 -4.12 4.42
N ALA A 21 -2.55 -4.00 3.48
CA ALA A 21 -2.60 -4.75 2.23
C ALA A 21 -2.53 -6.27 2.49
N PHE A 22 -1.67 -6.73 3.41
CA PHE A 22 -1.65 -8.13 3.82
C PHE A 22 -2.98 -8.56 4.43
N GLY A 23 -3.54 -7.79 5.36
CA GLY A 23 -4.84 -8.08 5.96
C GLY A 23 -5.97 -8.21 4.95
N ALA A 24 -5.96 -7.40 3.89
CA ALA A 24 -6.99 -7.43 2.85
C ALA A 24 -6.95 -8.70 1.97
N VAL A 25 -5.80 -9.33 1.83
CA VAL A 25 -5.62 -10.51 0.96
C VAL A 25 -5.69 -11.84 1.69
N LEU A 26 -5.68 -11.85 3.04
CA LEU A 26 -5.87 -13.07 3.82
C LEU A 26 -7.26 -13.66 3.53
N ASP A 27 -7.34 -14.97 3.34
CA ASP A 27 -8.57 -15.71 3.01
C ASP A 27 -9.28 -15.18 1.73
N ASN A 28 -8.56 -14.46 0.86
CA ASN A 28 -9.12 -13.92 -0.37
C ASN A 28 -8.23 -14.26 -1.58
N PRO A 29 -8.28 -15.51 -2.05
CA PRO A 29 -7.32 -16.08 -3.01
C PRO A 29 -7.27 -15.38 -4.38
N ASP A 30 -8.32 -14.65 -4.75
CA ASP A 30 -8.43 -14.01 -6.06
C ASP A 30 -8.03 -12.52 -6.03
N LEU A 31 -7.68 -12.00 -4.85
CA LEU A 31 -7.29 -10.59 -4.70
C LEU A 31 -5.79 -10.40 -4.88
N ILE A 32 -5.43 -9.38 -5.66
CA ILE A 32 -4.08 -8.81 -5.68
C ILE A 32 -4.18 -7.37 -5.18
N ALA A 33 -3.58 -7.10 -4.04
CA ALA A 33 -3.52 -5.74 -3.48
C ALA A 33 -2.20 -5.07 -3.88
N ALA A 34 -2.26 -4.04 -4.72
CA ALA A 34 -1.12 -3.18 -4.99
C ALA A 34 -0.95 -2.19 -3.83
N CYS A 35 0.24 -2.14 -3.24
CA CYS A 35 0.56 -1.27 -2.12
C CYS A 35 1.71 -0.33 -2.49
N VAL A 36 1.40 0.94 -2.75
CA VAL A 36 2.42 1.97 -2.99
C VAL A 36 2.95 2.46 -1.65
N VAL A 37 4.24 2.27 -1.43
CA VAL A 37 4.95 2.64 -0.19
C VAL A 37 5.95 3.73 -0.50
N GLY A 38 5.83 4.90 0.11
CA GLY A 38 6.85 5.94 0.04
C GLY A 38 8.11 5.54 0.80
N ASP A 39 9.27 5.96 0.32
CA ASP A 39 10.55 5.64 0.96
C ASP A 39 10.69 6.24 2.37
N GLY A 40 10.04 7.37 2.64
CA GLY A 40 9.94 7.92 4.00
C GLY A 40 9.08 7.06 4.94
N GLU A 41 7.97 6.51 4.44
CA GLU A 41 7.14 5.56 5.18
C GLU A 41 7.89 4.24 5.41
N ALA A 42 8.65 3.77 4.42
CA ALA A 42 9.41 2.53 4.47
C ALA A 42 10.41 2.45 5.65
N GLU A 43 10.81 3.58 6.20
CA GLU A 43 11.73 3.69 7.34
C GLU A 43 11.03 3.73 8.70
N THR A 44 9.71 3.79 8.75
CA THR A 44 8.97 3.71 10.01
C THR A 44 9.08 2.32 10.62
N GLY A 45 9.08 2.22 11.95
CA GLY A 45 9.22 0.94 12.64
C GLY A 45 8.19 -0.11 12.18
N PRO A 46 6.89 0.21 12.14
CA PRO A 46 5.87 -0.74 11.70
C PRO A 46 6.09 -1.23 10.27
N LEU A 47 6.41 -0.34 9.31
CA LEU A 47 6.59 -0.76 7.92
C LEU A 47 7.92 -1.50 7.70
N ALA A 48 8.98 -1.11 8.37
CA ALA A 48 10.27 -1.81 8.28
C ALA A 48 10.15 -3.29 8.68
N THR A 49 9.26 -3.60 9.63
CA THR A 49 8.95 -5.00 10.00
C THR A 49 7.94 -5.65 9.06
N ALA A 50 7.03 -4.88 8.47
CA ALA A 50 5.98 -5.38 7.57
C ALA A 50 6.53 -5.94 6.24
N TRP A 51 7.76 -5.62 5.84
CA TRP A 51 8.41 -6.25 4.68
C TRP A 51 8.47 -7.77 4.77
N GLN A 52 8.42 -8.34 5.96
CA GLN A 52 8.40 -9.78 6.19
C GLN A 52 6.98 -10.37 6.26
N GLY A 53 5.94 -9.56 6.10
CA GLY A 53 4.54 -10.00 6.18
C GLY A 53 4.17 -11.03 5.12
N ASN A 54 4.89 -11.10 4.00
CA ASN A 54 4.73 -12.13 2.99
C ASN A 54 4.92 -13.57 3.53
N LYS A 55 5.56 -13.72 4.71
CA LYS A 55 5.76 -15.02 5.35
C LYS A 55 4.47 -15.60 5.95
N PHE A 56 3.44 -14.78 6.11
CA PHE A 56 2.13 -15.21 6.58
C PHE A 56 1.18 -15.61 5.43
N LEU A 57 1.49 -15.22 4.18
CA LEU A 57 0.66 -15.56 3.04
C LEU A 57 0.82 -17.02 2.64
N ASN A 58 -0.30 -17.71 2.51
CA ASN A 58 -0.39 -19.04 1.92
C ASN A 58 -0.79 -18.92 0.44
N PRO A 59 0.07 -19.28 -0.52
CA PRO A 59 -0.24 -19.12 -1.94
C PRO A 59 -1.44 -19.96 -2.43
N ILE A 60 -1.92 -20.91 -1.63
CA ILE A 60 -3.09 -21.73 -1.95
C ILE A 60 -4.37 -20.98 -1.59
N GLY A 61 -4.49 -20.47 -0.36
CA GLY A 61 -5.73 -19.94 0.22
C GLY A 61 -5.83 -18.43 0.25
N ASP A 62 -4.69 -17.72 0.15
CA ASP A 62 -4.66 -16.27 0.23
C ASP A 62 -4.47 -15.63 -1.15
N GLY A 63 -4.76 -14.34 -1.21
CA GLY A 63 -4.40 -13.49 -2.32
C GLY A 63 -2.90 -13.14 -2.34
N ALA A 64 -2.55 -12.06 -3.01
CA ALA A 64 -1.18 -11.59 -3.08
C ALA A 64 -1.08 -10.08 -2.85
N VAL A 65 0.03 -9.65 -2.28
CA VAL A 65 0.38 -8.23 -2.18
C VAL A 65 1.49 -7.93 -3.18
N LEU A 66 1.33 -6.88 -3.98
CA LEU A 66 2.36 -6.32 -4.84
C LEU A 66 2.85 -5.00 -4.24
N PRO A 67 3.96 -4.98 -3.49
CA PRO A 67 4.54 -3.74 -3.04
C PRO A 67 5.19 -2.98 -4.19
N ILE A 68 4.96 -1.66 -4.23
CA ILE A 68 5.61 -0.72 -5.11
C ILE A 68 6.30 0.32 -4.24
N LEU A 69 7.60 0.14 -3.99
CA LEU A 69 8.37 1.12 -3.25
C LEU A 69 8.66 2.33 -4.14
N HIS A 70 8.07 3.47 -3.81
CA HIS A 70 8.37 4.74 -4.47
C HIS A 70 9.58 5.39 -3.82
N LEU A 71 10.74 5.16 -4.39
CA LEU A 71 12.04 5.63 -3.92
C LEU A 71 12.39 6.96 -4.59
N ASN A 72 11.92 8.06 -4.03
CA ASN A 72 12.21 9.42 -4.53
C ASN A 72 13.36 10.13 -3.80
N GLY A 73 13.92 9.52 -2.75
CA GLY A 73 15.11 9.96 -2.08
C GLY A 73 14.92 10.87 -0.88
N PHE A 74 13.73 11.41 -0.65
CA PHE A 74 13.51 12.40 0.40
C PHE A 74 12.26 12.14 1.24
N LYS A 75 12.38 12.35 2.54
CA LYS A 75 11.26 12.61 3.47
C LYS A 75 10.77 14.06 3.26
N ILE A 76 10.31 14.69 4.34
CA ILE A 76 9.90 16.10 4.30
C ILE A 76 11.10 17.00 3.92
N HIS A 77 12.23 16.86 4.63
CA HIS A 77 13.43 17.67 4.45
C HIS A 77 14.70 16.84 4.25
N ASN A 78 14.74 15.63 4.79
CA ASN A 78 15.94 14.83 4.85
C ASN A 78 15.93 13.71 3.80
N PRO A 79 17.09 13.32 3.26
CA PRO A 79 17.23 12.11 2.47
C PRO A 79 16.78 10.89 3.26
N THR A 80 16.23 9.91 2.55
CA THR A 80 15.86 8.61 3.13
C THR A 80 17.06 7.69 3.25
N ILE A 81 17.01 6.72 4.16
CA ILE A 81 18.08 5.72 4.31
C ILE A 81 18.15 4.85 3.05
N LEU A 82 16.99 4.40 2.54
CA LEU A 82 16.95 3.53 1.36
C LEU A 82 17.54 4.17 0.11
N SER A 83 17.48 5.51 -0.01
CA SER A 83 18.12 6.23 -1.13
C SER A 83 19.64 6.26 -1.05
N ARG A 84 20.21 6.02 0.13
CA ARG A 84 21.66 5.99 0.37
C ARG A 84 22.27 4.60 0.21
N ILE A 85 21.41 3.58 0.07
CA ILE A 85 21.85 2.19 -0.12
C ILE A 85 22.14 1.96 -1.61
N PRO A 86 23.29 1.38 -1.96
CA PRO A 86 23.58 0.99 -3.34
C PRO A 86 22.55 0.00 -3.88
N HIS A 87 22.29 0.04 -5.20
CA HIS A 87 21.30 -0.81 -5.87
C HIS A 87 21.43 -2.30 -5.47
N SER A 88 22.65 -2.84 -5.52
CA SER A 88 22.89 -4.26 -5.21
C SER A 88 22.63 -4.63 -3.74
N GLU A 89 22.86 -3.69 -2.82
CA GLU A 89 22.56 -3.89 -1.40
C GLU A 89 21.04 -3.81 -1.15
N LEU A 90 20.36 -2.87 -1.80
CA LEU A 90 18.90 -2.74 -1.72
C LEU A 90 18.20 -3.99 -2.31
N GLU A 91 18.69 -4.51 -3.43
CA GLU A 91 18.22 -5.76 -4.00
C GLU A 91 18.41 -6.92 -3.01
N SER A 92 19.59 -7.03 -2.40
CA SER A 92 19.88 -8.07 -1.42
C SER A 92 19.00 -7.95 -0.18
N PHE A 93 18.71 -6.74 0.28
CA PHE A 93 17.81 -6.48 1.40
C PHE A 93 16.40 -7.02 1.13
N PHE A 94 15.80 -6.68 -0.01
CA PHE A 94 14.46 -7.16 -0.34
C PHE A 94 14.42 -8.66 -0.63
N ARG A 95 15.44 -9.23 -1.26
CA ARG A 95 15.57 -10.69 -1.41
C ARG A 95 15.63 -11.39 -0.05
N GLY A 96 16.35 -10.82 0.92
CA GLY A 96 16.39 -11.33 2.30
C GLY A 96 15.04 -11.29 3.01
N CYS A 97 14.19 -10.33 2.67
CA CYS A 97 12.81 -10.27 3.16
C CYS A 97 11.85 -11.23 2.41
N GLY A 98 12.31 -11.88 1.34
CA GLY A 98 11.50 -12.84 0.54
C GLY A 98 10.75 -12.20 -0.61
N TRP A 99 11.30 -11.13 -1.17
CA TRP A 99 10.80 -10.47 -2.37
C TRP A 99 11.74 -10.72 -3.55
N GLU A 100 11.18 -10.65 -4.76
CA GLU A 100 11.95 -10.57 -6.00
C GLU A 100 11.77 -9.14 -6.55
N PRO A 101 12.72 -8.22 -6.28
CA PRO A 101 12.59 -6.83 -6.67
C PRO A 101 12.90 -6.62 -8.15
N ARG A 102 12.05 -5.85 -8.83
CA ARG A 102 12.32 -5.30 -10.15
C ARG A 102 12.41 -3.79 -10.07
N PHE A 103 13.50 -3.24 -10.57
CA PHE A 103 13.74 -1.80 -10.56
C PHE A 103 13.20 -1.14 -11.83
N VAL A 104 12.48 -0.04 -11.65
CA VAL A 104 12.00 0.89 -12.68
C VAL A 104 12.55 2.24 -12.32
N GLU A 105 13.55 2.72 -13.07
CA GLU A 105 14.35 3.89 -12.69
C GLU A 105 14.47 4.87 -13.85
N GLY A 106 14.28 6.16 -13.59
CA GLY A 106 14.44 7.21 -14.58
C GLY A 106 13.58 8.44 -14.35
N SER A 107 13.55 9.30 -15.37
CA SER A 107 12.80 10.55 -15.35
C SER A 107 12.17 10.92 -16.71
N ASP A 108 12.41 10.13 -17.75
CA ASP A 108 11.70 10.30 -19.02
C ASP A 108 10.31 9.69 -18.92
N PRO A 109 9.22 10.46 -19.09
CA PRO A 109 7.86 9.98 -18.84
C PRO A 109 7.45 8.81 -19.76
N GLU A 110 7.78 8.86 -21.03
CA GLU A 110 7.40 7.81 -21.99
C GLU A 110 8.13 6.50 -21.66
N GLN A 111 9.43 6.56 -21.47
CA GLN A 111 10.24 5.40 -21.11
C GLN A 111 9.79 4.82 -19.76
N MET A 112 9.50 5.68 -18.76
CA MET A 112 9.07 5.24 -17.44
C MET A 112 7.70 4.55 -17.51
N HIS A 113 6.74 5.05 -18.29
CA HIS A 113 5.45 4.41 -18.48
C HIS A 113 5.59 3.03 -19.11
N GLN A 114 6.41 2.89 -20.17
CA GLN A 114 6.64 1.60 -20.82
C GLN A 114 7.33 0.59 -19.91
N THR A 115 8.35 1.04 -19.17
CA THR A 115 9.09 0.18 -18.25
C THR A 115 8.22 -0.24 -17.06
N MET A 116 7.40 0.68 -16.53
CA MET A 116 6.46 0.38 -15.45
C MET A 116 5.37 -0.59 -15.91
N ALA A 117 4.79 -0.39 -17.09
CA ALA A 117 3.81 -1.32 -17.66
C ALA A 117 4.39 -2.73 -17.80
N ALA A 118 5.60 -2.85 -18.33
CA ALA A 118 6.30 -4.14 -18.44
C ALA A 118 6.61 -4.78 -17.07
N ALA A 119 6.92 -3.97 -16.05
CA ALA A 119 7.15 -4.44 -14.70
C ALA A 119 5.85 -4.93 -14.03
N LEU A 120 4.74 -4.23 -14.21
CA LEU A 120 3.43 -4.65 -13.73
C LEU A 120 2.97 -5.96 -14.40
N ASP A 121 3.09 -6.06 -15.71
CA ASP A 121 2.77 -7.29 -16.43
C ASP A 121 3.60 -8.48 -15.95
N TRP A 122 4.89 -8.27 -15.69
CA TRP A 122 5.74 -9.30 -15.14
C TRP A 122 5.28 -9.69 -13.73
N ALA A 123 5.02 -8.73 -12.86
CA ALA A 123 4.62 -8.98 -11.48
C ALA A 123 3.30 -9.78 -11.41
N ILE A 124 2.31 -9.41 -12.21
CA ILE A 124 1.03 -10.12 -12.27
C ILE A 124 1.23 -11.56 -12.78
N ARG A 125 2.02 -11.76 -13.85
CA ARG A 125 2.32 -13.12 -14.34
C ARG A 125 3.05 -13.97 -13.31
N GLU A 126 3.99 -13.41 -12.55
CA GLU A 126 4.70 -14.14 -11.49
C GLU A 126 3.77 -14.50 -10.33
N ILE A 127 2.91 -13.59 -9.89
CA ILE A 127 1.89 -13.89 -8.87
C ILE A 127 1.00 -15.03 -9.34
N GLN A 128 0.46 -14.95 -10.55
CA GLN A 128 -0.39 -15.99 -11.12
C GLN A 128 0.33 -17.33 -11.26
N ARG A 129 1.60 -17.32 -11.65
CA ARG A 129 2.43 -18.54 -11.75
C ARG A 129 2.60 -19.20 -10.38
N ILE A 130 2.95 -18.41 -9.36
CA ILE A 130 3.12 -18.87 -7.98
C ILE A 130 1.83 -19.50 -7.46
N GLN A 131 0.72 -18.79 -7.57
CA GLN A 131 -0.59 -19.26 -7.09
C GLN A 131 -1.08 -20.49 -7.87
N ALA A 132 -0.94 -20.52 -9.18
CA ALA A 132 -1.33 -21.67 -9.99
C ALA A 132 -0.50 -22.90 -9.63
N HIS A 133 0.80 -22.78 -9.44
CA HIS A 133 1.67 -23.87 -8.99
C HIS A 133 1.21 -24.41 -7.62
N ALA A 134 1.09 -23.54 -6.64
CA ALA A 134 0.69 -23.92 -5.28
C ALA A 134 -0.67 -24.63 -5.26
N ARG A 135 -1.67 -24.08 -5.95
CA ARG A 135 -3.04 -24.62 -5.98
C ARG A 135 -3.14 -25.95 -6.73
N THR A 136 -2.30 -26.18 -7.74
CA THR A 136 -2.32 -27.43 -8.50
C THR A 136 -1.51 -28.54 -7.85
N THR A 137 -0.44 -28.21 -7.14
CA THR A 137 0.45 -29.21 -6.52
C THR A 137 0.20 -29.43 -5.03
N GLY A 138 -0.50 -28.50 -4.37
CA GLY A 138 -0.63 -28.47 -2.92
C GLY A 138 0.64 -27.98 -2.21
N ASP A 139 1.57 -27.35 -2.95
CA ASP A 139 2.80 -26.79 -2.37
C ASP A 139 2.50 -25.46 -1.67
N ASP A 140 2.52 -25.46 -0.35
CA ASP A 140 2.33 -24.28 0.49
C ASP A 140 3.64 -23.61 0.93
N SER A 141 4.76 -23.98 0.30
CA SER A 141 6.05 -23.36 0.58
C SER A 141 6.00 -21.86 0.28
N ARG A 142 6.77 -21.09 1.07
CA ARG A 142 6.79 -19.63 0.97
C ARG A 142 7.62 -19.18 -0.23
N PRO A 143 6.99 -18.66 -1.30
CA PRO A 143 7.71 -18.21 -2.48
C PRO A 143 8.38 -16.85 -2.23
N ALA A 144 9.31 -16.49 -3.11
CA ALA A 144 9.71 -15.11 -3.29
C ALA A 144 8.65 -14.40 -4.13
N TRP A 145 7.92 -13.47 -3.53
CA TRP A 145 6.88 -12.71 -4.22
C TRP A 145 7.49 -11.54 -5.00
N PRO A 146 6.93 -11.16 -6.16
CA PRO A 146 7.41 -9.99 -6.90
C PRO A 146 7.15 -8.69 -6.15
N MET A 147 8.05 -7.73 -6.31
CA MET A 147 7.86 -6.33 -5.92
C MET A 147 8.49 -5.40 -6.95
N ILE A 148 8.09 -4.13 -6.95
CA ILE A 148 8.65 -3.09 -7.81
C ILE A 148 9.32 -2.03 -6.95
N VAL A 149 10.53 -1.62 -7.34
CA VAL A 149 11.21 -0.44 -6.82
C VAL A 149 11.14 0.64 -7.89
N LEU A 150 10.27 1.61 -7.70
CA LEU A 150 10.09 2.75 -8.60
C LEU A 150 10.95 3.91 -8.13
N ARG A 151 12.05 4.17 -8.83
CA ARG A 151 12.97 5.26 -8.50
C ARG A 151 12.80 6.42 -9.47
N THR A 152 12.33 7.56 -8.98
CA THR A 152 12.15 8.80 -9.74
C THR A 152 12.69 9.98 -8.95
N PRO A 153 13.02 11.10 -9.58
CA PRO A 153 13.26 12.34 -8.85
C PRO A 153 12.05 12.73 -7.99
N LYS A 154 12.27 13.27 -6.80
CA LYS A 154 11.17 13.83 -6.01
C LYS A 154 10.56 15.03 -6.74
N GLY A 155 9.23 15.10 -6.79
CA GLY A 155 8.53 16.14 -7.54
C GLY A 155 8.60 15.96 -9.06
N TRP A 156 8.94 14.76 -9.51
CA TRP A 156 8.96 14.40 -10.93
C TRP A 156 7.66 14.81 -11.65
N THR A 157 7.82 15.35 -12.86
CA THR A 157 6.79 16.01 -13.67
C THR A 157 6.29 17.37 -13.18
N GLY A 158 6.70 17.81 -11.99
CA GLY A 158 6.44 19.14 -11.48
C GLY A 158 7.41 20.20 -12.02
N PRO A 159 7.31 21.45 -11.55
CA PRO A 159 8.25 22.49 -11.94
C PRO A 159 9.66 22.14 -11.44
N LYS A 160 10.65 22.33 -12.33
CA LYS A 160 12.05 22.06 -12.00
C LYS A 160 12.63 23.10 -11.06
N GLU A 161 12.16 24.33 -11.19
CA GLU A 161 12.63 25.50 -10.45
C GLU A 161 11.48 26.46 -10.19
N VAL A 162 11.47 27.08 -9.02
CA VAL A 162 10.57 28.19 -8.64
C VAL A 162 11.40 29.26 -7.95
N ASP A 163 11.30 30.52 -8.39
CA ASP A 163 12.02 31.66 -7.83
C ASP A 163 13.55 31.50 -7.77
N GLY A 164 14.13 30.87 -8.78
CA GLY A 164 15.58 30.62 -8.83
C GLY A 164 16.04 29.50 -7.89
N ASN A 165 15.12 28.74 -7.28
CA ASN A 165 15.45 27.63 -6.40
C ASN A 165 15.04 26.31 -7.05
N PRO A 166 15.89 25.27 -7.04
CA PRO A 166 15.54 23.96 -7.53
C PRO A 166 14.40 23.35 -6.69
N VAL A 167 13.43 22.73 -7.37
CA VAL A 167 12.28 22.05 -6.78
C VAL A 167 12.34 20.55 -7.09
N GLU A 168 12.45 20.16 -8.36
CA GLU A 168 12.61 18.74 -8.71
C GLU A 168 13.90 18.19 -8.11
N ASP A 169 13.86 16.93 -7.71
CA ASP A 169 14.94 16.19 -7.03
C ASP A 169 15.44 16.87 -5.74
N CYS A 170 14.53 17.54 -5.04
CA CYS A 170 14.83 18.33 -3.87
C CYS A 170 13.69 18.24 -2.83
N PHE A 171 14.02 18.44 -1.56
CA PHE A 171 13.03 18.49 -0.49
C PHE A 171 11.93 19.54 -0.71
N ARG A 172 12.19 20.61 -1.49
CA ARG A 172 11.20 21.66 -1.80
C ARG A 172 10.01 21.16 -2.61
N ALA A 173 10.12 20.01 -3.28
CA ALA A 173 8.99 19.37 -3.95
C ALA A 173 8.00 18.70 -2.97
N HIS A 174 8.26 18.72 -1.67
CA HIS A 174 7.33 18.22 -0.67
C HIS A 174 6.19 19.23 -0.44
N GLN A 175 4.96 18.74 -0.22
CA GLN A 175 3.77 19.57 -0.05
C GLN A 175 3.42 20.39 -1.30
N VAL A 176 3.39 21.71 -1.19
CA VAL A 176 3.04 22.62 -2.28
C VAL A 176 4.30 23.29 -2.79
N PRO A 177 4.81 22.92 -3.97
CA PRO A 177 6.06 23.48 -4.50
C PRO A 177 5.94 24.93 -4.93
N ILE A 178 4.72 25.45 -5.13
CA ILE A 178 4.42 26.81 -5.55
C ILE A 178 3.49 27.46 -4.53
N SER A 179 3.97 28.50 -3.84
CA SER A 179 3.15 29.24 -2.86
C SER A 179 2.19 30.20 -3.56
N MET A 180 0.92 30.21 -3.13
CA MET A 180 -0.14 31.10 -3.60
C MET A 180 -0.44 32.25 -2.62
N GLY A 181 0.45 32.59 -1.73
CA GLY A 181 0.30 33.70 -0.80
C GLY A 181 0.59 35.08 -1.45
N PRO A 182 1.51 35.87 -0.89
CA PRO A 182 1.84 37.23 -1.40
C PRO A 182 2.30 37.25 -2.86
N ASP A 183 2.88 36.16 -3.35
CA ASP A 183 3.45 36.03 -4.68
C ASP A 183 2.48 35.42 -5.71
N THR A 184 1.16 35.40 -5.43
CA THR A 184 0.15 34.76 -6.30
C THR A 184 0.23 35.24 -7.75
N GLU A 185 0.38 36.55 -8.00
CA GLU A 185 0.45 37.08 -9.36
C GLU A 185 1.62 36.52 -10.17
N LYS A 186 2.74 36.26 -9.49
CA LYS A 186 3.93 35.66 -10.08
C LYS A 186 3.83 34.17 -10.26
N HIS A 187 3.24 33.47 -9.30
CA HIS A 187 3.21 32.03 -9.23
C HIS A 187 2.04 31.37 -9.98
N LEU A 188 0.93 32.10 -10.15
CA LEU A 188 -0.24 31.58 -10.86
C LEU A 188 0.07 31.13 -12.29
N PRO A 189 0.83 31.88 -13.11
CA PRO A 189 1.21 31.43 -14.44
C PRO A 189 2.06 30.14 -14.44
N ILE A 190 2.95 29.99 -13.45
CA ILE A 190 3.78 28.78 -13.31
C ILE A 190 2.91 27.58 -12.97
N LEU A 191 1.98 27.74 -12.04
CA LEU A 191 1.02 26.71 -11.68
C LEU A 191 0.14 26.32 -12.86
N GLU A 192 -0.40 27.30 -13.58
CA GLU A 192 -1.23 27.05 -14.76
C GLU A 192 -0.46 26.28 -15.83
N GLN A 193 0.75 26.70 -16.16
CA GLN A 193 1.61 26.01 -17.11
C GLN A 193 1.88 24.57 -16.69
N TRP A 194 2.17 24.34 -15.42
CA TRP A 194 2.38 22.99 -14.91
C TRP A 194 1.14 22.12 -15.04
N LEU A 195 -0.03 22.59 -14.58
CA LEU A 195 -1.27 21.84 -14.67
C LEU A 195 -1.69 21.56 -16.13
N ARG A 196 -1.50 22.53 -17.03
CA ARG A 196 -1.77 22.35 -18.46
C ARG A 196 -0.84 21.34 -19.14
N SER A 197 0.36 21.13 -18.60
CA SER A 197 1.29 20.13 -19.15
C SER A 197 0.78 18.69 -19.04
N TYR A 198 -0.24 18.45 -18.22
CA TYR A 198 -0.90 17.15 -18.09
C TYR A 198 -2.06 16.95 -19.08
N HIS A 199 -2.35 17.93 -19.94
CA HIS A 199 -3.43 17.86 -20.94
C HIS A 199 -4.78 17.41 -20.35
N PRO A 200 -5.29 18.09 -19.28
CA PRO A 200 -6.53 17.69 -18.63
C PRO A 200 -7.74 17.69 -19.57
N GLU A 201 -7.72 18.47 -20.64
CA GLU A 201 -8.74 18.51 -21.67
C GLU A 201 -8.89 17.19 -22.45
N GLU A 202 -7.90 16.33 -22.44
CA GLU A 202 -7.97 14.98 -23.02
C GLU A 202 -8.64 13.97 -22.09
N LEU A 203 -8.68 14.29 -20.79
CA LEU A 203 -9.12 13.39 -19.72
C LEU A 203 -10.50 13.75 -19.17
N PHE A 204 -10.93 15.00 -19.31
CA PHE A 204 -12.16 15.53 -18.76
C PHE A 204 -12.93 16.33 -19.80
N ASP A 205 -14.26 16.25 -19.74
CA ASP A 205 -15.17 17.06 -20.57
C ASP A 205 -15.30 18.50 -20.04
N GLU A 206 -16.08 19.34 -20.73
CA GLU A 206 -16.29 20.74 -20.34
C GLU A 206 -16.96 20.92 -18.98
N GLU A 207 -17.67 19.91 -18.49
CA GLU A 207 -18.27 19.87 -17.17
C GLU A 207 -17.33 19.29 -16.10
N GLY A 208 -16.08 18.96 -16.45
CA GLY A 208 -15.08 18.38 -15.55
C GLY A 208 -15.32 16.90 -15.21
N ARG A 209 -16.12 16.18 -16.00
CA ARG A 209 -16.34 14.74 -15.81
C ARG A 209 -15.30 13.93 -16.57
N PRO A 210 -14.81 12.83 -16.02
CA PRO A 210 -13.90 11.94 -16.75
C PRO A 210 -14.53 11.46 -18.06
N VAL A 211 -13.77 11.45 -19.13
CA VAL A 211 -14.19 10.89 -20.43
C VAL A 211 -14.54 9.39 -20.31
N ASP A 212 -15.33 8.86 -21.24
CA ASP A 212 -15.79 7.47 -21.18
C ASP A 212 -14.66 6.45 -21.11
N LEU A 213 -13.54 6.71 -21.76
CA LEU A 213 -12.36 5.87 -21.71
C LEU A 213 -11.88 5.68 -20.25
N LEU A 214 -11.71 6.78 -19.49
CA LEU A 214 -11.30 6.71 -18.09
C LEU A 214 -12.35 6.00 -17.23
N ARG A 215 -13.62 6.28 -17.47
CA ARG A 215 -14.71 5.58 -16.74
C ARG A 215 -14.75 4.09 -17.02
N SER A 216 -14.30 3.65 -18.19
CA SER A 216 -14.26 2.23 -18.56
C SER A 216 -13.21 1.43 -17.76
N PHE A 217 -12.12 2.08 -17.33
CA PHE A 217 -11.07 1.45 -16.52
C PHE A 217 -11.47 1.30 -15.05
N ALA A 218 -12.40 2.11 -14.56
CA ALA A 218 -12.82 2.03 -13.17
C ALA A 218 -13.54 0.71 -12.88
N PRO A 219 -13.13 -0.04 -11.84
CA PRO A 219 -13.80 -1.27 -11.47
C PRO A 219 -15.25 -0.99 -11.05
N LYS A 220 -16.15 -1.95 -11.27
CA LYS A 220 -17.59 -1.84 -10.96
C LYS A 220 -18.00 -2.88 -9.93
N GLY A 221 -19.01 -2.55 -9.13
CA GLY A 221 -19.57 -3.45 -8.12
C GLY A 221 -18.52 -3.95 -7.14
N ASP A 222 -18.54 -5.22 -6.82
CA ASP A 222 -17.67 -5.86 -5.82
C ASP A 222 -16.18 -5.92 -6.21
N ARG A 223 -15.85 -5.55 -7.43
CA ARG A 223 -14.45 -5.37 -7.86
C ARG A 223 -13.82 -4.10 -7.32
N ARG A 224 -14.63 -3.18 -6.82
CA ARG A 224 -14.15 -1.96 -6.17
C ARG A 224 -13.65 -2.31 -4.78
N MET A 225 -12.48 -1.86 -4.42
CA MET A 225 -11.87 -2.20 -3.14
C MET A 225 -12.74 -1.82 -1.94
N GLY A 226 -13.33 -0.62 -1.94
CA GLY A 226 -14.23 -0.18 -0.88
C GLY A 226 -15.56 -0.96 -0.81
N ALA A 227 -15.92 -1.70 -1.86
CA ALA A 227 -17.11 -2.56 -1.90
C ALA A 227 -16.77 -4.05 -1.70
N ASN A 228 -15.47 -4.40 -1.66
CA ASN A 228 -15.04 -5.77 -1.39
C ASN A 228 -15.37 -6.13 0.07
N PRO A 229 -16.05 -7.26 0.34
CA PRO A 229 -16.40 -7.65 1.72
C PRO A 229 -15.17 -7.93 2.61
N HIS A 230 -13.99 -8.15 2.03
CA HIS A 230 -12.73 -8.36 2.76
C HIS A 230 -11.92 -7.06 2.95
N ALA A 231 -12.36 -5.94 2.38
CA ALA A 231 -11.71 -4.65 2.53
C ALA A 231 -12.49 -3.72 3.46
N ASN A 232 -11.82 -2.68 3.94
CA ASN A 232 -12.45 -1.68 4.78
C ASN A 232 -13.66 -1.01 4.10
N GLY A 233 -14.68 -0.73 4.89
CA GLY A 233 -15.90 -0.07 4.45
C GLY A 233 -16.94 -0.99 3.79
N GLY A 234 -16.63 -2.27 3.64
CA GLY A 234 -17.58 -3.27 3.17
C GLY A 234 -18.38 -3.90 4.31
N LEU A 235 -18.53 -5.22 4.25
CA LEU A 235 -19.31 -6.01 5.20
C LEU A 235 -18.49 -6.42 6.43
N LEU A 236 -17.77 -5.48 7.04
CA LEU A 236 -16.91 -5.76 8.19
C LEU A 236 -17.67 -6.14 9.46
N LEU A 237 -18.89 -5.64 9.60
CA LEU A 237 -19.70 -5.91 10.77
C LEU A 237 -20.60 -7.11 10.48
N ARG A 238 -20.14 -8.29 10.85
CA ARG A 238 -20.97 -9.45 11.04
C ARG A 238 -21.19 -9.63 12.52
N ASP A 239 -22.41 -9.97 12.90
CA ASP A 239 -22.69 -10.35 14.28
C ASP A 239 -21.87 -11.59 14.61
N LEU A 240 -20.89 -11.42 15.48
CA LEU A 240 -20.11 -12.54 15.99
C LEU A 240 -20.96 -13.33 16.98
N ARG A 241 -20.97 -14.64 16.82
CA ARG A 241 -21.45 -15.55 17.86
C ARG A 241 -20.42 -15.57 18.96
N THR A 242 -20.81 -15.11 20.14
CA THR A 242 -19.93 -15.09 21.30
C THR A 242 -20.42 -16.07 22.36
N PRO A 243 -19.52 -16.77 23.07
CA PRO A 243 -19.90 -17.53 24.25
C PRO A 243 -20.30 -16.55 25.38
N ASP A 244 -20.97 -17.03 26.40
CA ASP A 244 -21.28 -16.22 27.58
C ASP A 244 -19.96 -15.89 28.30
N PHE A 245 -19.66 -14.61 28.38
CA PHE A 245 -18.39 -14.15 29.01
C PHE A 245 -18.33 -14.53 30.50
N ARG A 246 -19.47 -14.76 31.14
CA ARG A 246 -19.54 -15.18 32.55
C ARG A 246 -18.94 -16.57 32.78
N ASP A 247 -18.93 -17.44 31.77
CA ASP A 247 -18.33 -18.76 31.85
C ASP A 247 -16.78 -18.71 31.95
N TYR A 248 -16.21 -17.54 31.69
CA TYR A 248 -14.75 -17.28 31.77
C TYR A 248 -14.40 -16.45 33.01
N GLY A 249 -15.38 -16.10 33.83
CA GLY A 249 -15.14 -15.34 35.04
C GLY A 249 -14.30 -16.14 36.06
N VAL A 250 -13.39 -15.46 36.73
CA VAL A 250 -12.65 -16.03 37.87
C VAL A 250 -13.46 -15.74 39.12
N GLU A 251 -13.83 -16.79 39.88
CA GLU A 251 -14.48 -16.61 41.17
C GLU A 251 -13.47 -16.03 42.17
N VAL A 252 -13.80 -14.88 42.75
CA VAL A 252 -13.00 -14.20 43.77
C VAL A 252 -13.84 -14.12 45.06
N PRO A 253 -13.68 -15.07 45.99
CA PRO A 253 -14.50 -15.11 47.23
C PRO A 253 -14.27 -13.88 48.13
N ALA A 254 -13.06 -13.39 48.20
CA ALA A 254 -12.72 -12.17 48.92
C ALA A 254 -11.55 -11.44 48.25
N PRO A 255 -11.41 -10.13 48.45
CA PRO A 255 -10.32 -9.34 47.88
C PRO A 255 -8.94 -9.89 48.29
N GLY A 256 -8.08 -10.16 47.31
CA GLY A 256 -6.72 -10.66 47.50
C GLY A 256 -6.59 -12.18 47.70
N GLU A 257 -7.66 -12.95 47.66
CA GLU A 257 -7.61 -14.41 47.84
C GLU A 257 -7.26 -15.17 46.55
N VAL A 258 -7.48 -14.55 45.38
CA VAL A 258 -7.24 -15.18 44.07
C VAL A 258 -6.33 -14.31 43.25
N GLU A 259 -5.29 -14.92 42.71
CA GLU A 259 -4.46 -14.33 41.62
C GLU A 259 -4.79 -15.02 40.34
N ALA A 260 -5.10 -14.24 39.28
CA ALA A 260 -5.35 -14.73 37.95
C ALA A 260 -4.67 -13.84 36.88
N GLN A 261 -4.33 -14.42 35.74
CA GLN A 261 -3.81 -13.70 34.62
C GLN A 261 -4.96 -13.36 33.68
N ASP A 262 -5.26 -12.08 33.53
CA ASP A 262 -6.33 -11.56 32.66
C ASP A 262 -6.20 -12.02 31.21
N MET A 263 -4.97 -11.97 30.65
CA MET A 263 -4.70 -12.41 29.28
C MET A 263 -4.90 -13.91 29.07
N LEU A 264 -4.70 -14.74 30.09
CA LEU A 264 -4.96 -16.18 30.00
C LEU A 264 -6.45 -16.47 29.90
N VAL A 265 -7.24 -15.76 30.70
CA VAL A 265 -8.71 -15.84 30.69
C VAL A 265 -9.25 -15.32 29.36
N LEU A 266 -8.79 -14.14 28.92
CA LEU A 266 -9.16 -13.57 27.62
C LEU A 266 -8.80 -14.50 26.46
N GLY A 267 -7.62 -15.12 26.50
CA GLY A 267 -7.17 -16.08 25.48
C GLY A 267 -8.12 -17.27 25.32
N GLY A 268 -8.66 -17.77 26.46
CA GLY A 268 -9.70 -18.82 26.45
C GLY A 268 -11.00 -18.36 25.76
N TYR A 269 -11.46 -17.18 26.09
CA TYR A 269 -12.64 -16.57 25.51
C TYR A 269 -12.48 -16.36 23.98
N VAL A 270 -11.38 -15.72 23.57
CA VAL A 270 -11.10 -15.45 22.13
C VAL A 270 -11.02 -16.75 21.33
N ARG A 271 -10.34 -17.78 21.85
CA ARG A 271 -10.28 -19.11 21.22
C ARG A 271 -11.69 -19.66 20.93
N ASP A 272 -12.60 -19.54 21.89
CA ASP A 272 -13.93 -20.12 21.76
C ASP A 272 -14.84 -19.22 20.88
N VAL A 273 -14.65 -17.90 20.86
CA VAL A 273 -15.25 -17.02 19.84
C VAL A 273 -14.82 -17.47 18.45
N MET A 274 -13.52 -17.72 18.23
CA MET A 274 -13.03 -18.20 16.93
C MET A 274 -13.71 -19.51 16.52
N LYS A 275 -13.80 -20.51 17.42
CA LYS A 275 -14.46 -21.79 17.13
C LYS A 275 -15.94 -21.65 16.78
N LEU A 276 -16.64 -20.69 17.34
CA LEU A 276 -18.05 -20.46 17.05
C LEU A 276 -18.29 -19.80 15.69
N ASN A 277 -17.26 -19.20 15.10
CA ASN A 277 -17.37 -18.40 13.89
C ASN A 277 -16.53 -18.94 12.71
N LEU A 278 -15.94 -20.12 12.86
CA LEU A 278 -15.30 -20.87 11.79
C LEU A 278 -16.30 -21.45 10.81
#